data_def8184318d7891689d6a3b1fda25665
#
_entry.id   def8184318d7891689d6a3b1fda25665
#
_cell.length_a   1.000
_cell.length_b   1.000
_cell.length_c   1.000
_cell.angle_alpha   90.00
_cell.angle_beta   90.00
_cell.angle_gamma   90.00
#
_symmetry.space_group_name_H-M   'P 1'
#
loop_
_entity.id
_entity.type
_entity.pdbx_description
1 polymer ?
#
loop_
_entity_poly.entity_id
_entity_poly.type
_entity_poly.pdbx_seq_one_letter_code
_entity_poly.pdbx_strand_id
1 'polypeptide(L)'
;MYNRIISYLEKFSIPHNHQFGFRSKHSTTHALLLLTDKIQRSVDNGTYSCGIFLDLCKAFDTVDHKILLAKLEYYGIRGVVHDWFASYFSNRRQFVSLFGTNNYSDYQIVTCGVPQGSVLGPLLFLLYINDMPKCSNTLEFHLFPDDTNLFFNNPNILNLETILNVELEKVTQWLFANKLSLNIEKTSFVVFHSPQRWIAHKLNLSSSSMSVKSVNQVKYWGLIFHSNLN
;
A
#
# COMPACT_ATOMS: atom_id res chain seq x y z
N MET A 1 -18.45 2.59 17.79
CA MET A 1 -18.44 2.71 16.32
C MET A 1 -17.42 1.76 15.66
N TYR A 2 -16.14 1.82 16.02
CA TYR A 2 -15.08 0.98 15.42
C TYR A 2 -15.44 -0.51 15.30
N ASN A 3 -15.78 -1.19 16.41
CA ASN A 3 -16.11 -2.62 16.40
C ASN A 3 -17.29 -2.96 15.47
N ARG A 4 -18.30 -2.07 15.38
CA ARG A 4 -19.45 -2.28 14.48
C ARG A 4 -19.04 -2.21 13.01
N ILE A 5 -18.13 -1.29 12.66
CA ILE A 5 -17.60 -1.15 11.30
C ILE A 5 -16.76 -2.39 10.96
N ILE A 6 -15.84 -2.80 11.82
CA ILE A 6 -15.04 -4.03 11.61
C ILE A 6 -15.94 -5.24 11.39
N SER A 7 -16.92 -5.47 12.27
CA SER A 7 -17.85 -6.61 12.12
C SER A 7 -18.63 -6.55 10.81
N TYR A 8 -19.01 -5.36 10.37
CA TYR A 8 -19.66 -5.15 9.08
C TYR A 8 -18.72 -5.50 7.91
N LEU A 9 -17.51 -4.96 7.92
CA LEU A 9 -16.52 -5.20 6.87
C LEU A 9 -16.14 -6.68 6.75
N GLU A 10 -15.98 -7.36 7.87
CA GLU A 10 -15.69 -8.81 7.92
C GLU A 10 -16.89 -9.63 7.43
N LYS A 11 -18.11 -9.31 7.89
CA LYS A 11 -19.33 -9.99 7.49
C LYS A 11 -19.54 -9.99 5.96
N PHE A 12 -19.20 -8.89 5.30
CA PHE A 12 -19.38 -8.71 3.86
C PHE A 12 -18.11 -8.93 3.06
N SER A 13 -17.02 -9.41 3.69
CA SER A 13 -15.72 -9.70 3.05
C SER A 13 -15.19 -8.50 2.22
N ILE A 14 -15.36 -7.28 2.74
CA ILE A 14 -15.00 -6.05 2.05
C ILE A 14 -13.47 -5.85 1.94
N PRO A 15 -12.67 -6.12 3.02
CA PRO A 15 -11.23 -5.98 2.93
C PRO A 15 -10.61 -6.98 1.95
N HIS A 16 -9.67 -6.51 1.12
CA HIS A 16 -8.95 -7.37 0.19
C HIS A 16 -8.25 -8.52 0.92
N ASN A 17 -8.19 -9.71 0.32
CA ASN A 17 -7.64 -10.91 0.96
C ASN A 17 -6.18 -10.75 1.39
N HIS A 18 -5.39 -10.02 0.62
CA HIS A 18 -3.99 -9.74 0.92
C HIS A 18 -3.78 -8.38 1.61
N GLN A 19 -4.80 -7.87 2.31
CA GLN A 19 -4.65 -6.77 3.25
C GLN A 19 -4.32 -7.32 4.63
N PHE A 20 -3.10 -7.10 5.10
CA PHE A 20 -2.57 -7.67 6.35
C PHE A 20 -2.59 -6.67 7.51
N GLY A 21 -2.64 -5.37 7.23
CA GLY A 21 -2.63 -4.33 8.25
C GLY A 21 -3.97 -4.17 8.98
N PHE A 22 -3.91 -3.95 10.28
CA PHE A 22 -5.07 -3.63 11.14
C PHE A 22 -6.27 -4.59 11.00
N ARG A 23 -6.01 -5.85 10.64
CA ARG A 23 -7.02 -6.90 10.56
C ARG A 23 -6.81 -7.96 11.64
N SER A 24 -7.92 -8.42 12.23
CA SER A 24 -7.90 -9.57 13.13
C SER A 24 -7.36 -10.82 12.43
N LYS A 25 -6.56 -11.61 13.14
CA LYS A 25 -5.94 -12.85 12.62
C LYS A 25 -4.97 -12.66 11.44
N HIS A 26 -4.60 -11.43 11.13
CA HIS A 26 -3.56 -11.09 10.15
C HIS A 26 -2.37 -10.46 10.86
N SER A 27 -1.16 -10.75 10.37
CA SER A 27 0.08 -10.21 10.93
C SER A 27 1.12 -9.99 9.84
N THR A 28 2.15 -9.21 10.14
CA THR A 28 3.33 -9.06 9.28
C THR A 28 3.97 -10.42 8.99
N THR A 29 4.00 -11.33 9.98
CA THR A 29 4.53 -12.69 9.81
C THR A 29 3.79 -13.47 8.73
N HIS A 30 2.46 -13.40 8.68
CA HIS A 30 1.68 -14.07 7.63
C HIS A 30 2.00 -13.50 6.24
N ALA A 31 2.11 -12.19 6.11
CA ALA A 31 2.44 -11.53 4.86
C ALA A 31 3.86 -11.89 4.39
N LEU A 32 4.83 -11.91 5.33
CA LEU A 32 6.22 -12.32 5.04
C LEU A 32 6.30 -13.79 4.61
N LEU A 33 5.61 -14.69 5.29
CA LEU A 33 5.57 -16.12 4.93
C LEU A 33 4.99 -16.32 3.53
N LEU A 34 3.89 -15.62 3.19
CA LEU A 34 3.30 -15.69 1.85
C LEU A 34 4.25 -15.18 0.78
N LEU A 35 4.90 -14.05 1.00
CA LEU A 35 5.85 -13.49 0.05
C LEU A 35 7.07 -14.42 -0.11
N THR A 36 7.63 -14.94 0.99
CA THR A 36 8.76 -15.88 0.96
C THR A 36 8.41 -17.16 0.22
N ASP A 37 7.25 -17.77 0.50
CA ASP A 37 6.79 -18.98 -0.19
C ASP A 37 6.65 -18.75 -1.71
N LYS A 38 6.12 -17.61 -2.13
CA LYS A 38 6.00 -17.24 -3.54
C LYS A 38 7.34 -17.05 -4.22
N ILE A 39 8.27 -16.36 -3.57
CA ILE A 39 9.63 -16.20 -4.09
C ILE A 39 10.29 -17.58 -4.23
N GLN A 40 10.21 -18.41 -3.19
CA GLN A 40 10.81 -19.75 -3.19
C GLN A 40 10.23 -20.61 -4.33
N ARG A 41 8.90 -20.67 -4.47
CA ARG A 41 8.26 -21.40 -5.58
C ARG A 41 8.68 -20.89 -6.96
N SER A 42 8.86 -19.57 -7.12
CA SER A 42 9.35 -19.01 -8.38
C SER A 42 10.77 -19.47 -8.68
N VAL A 43 11.65 -19.49 -7.68
CA VAL A 43 13.03 -19.97 -7.81
C VAL A 43 13.05 -21.46 -8.14
N ASP A 44 12.26 -22.27 -7.42
CA ASP A 44 12.18 -23.73 -7.63
C ASP A 44 11.65 -24.08 -9.03
N ASN A 45 10.71 -23.28 -9.55
CA ASN A 45 10.17 -23.41 -10.91
C ASN A 45 11.09 -22.81 -11.99
N GLY A 46 12.26 -22.29 -11.61
CA GLY A 46 13.19 -21.67 -12.56
C GLY A 46 12.63 -20.42 -13.23
N THR A 47 11.74 -19.67 -12.58
CA THR A 47 11.21 -18.39 -13.07
C THR A 47 11.93 -17.23 -12.41
N TYR A 48 11.91 -16.06 -13.07
CA TYR A 48 12.28 -14.79 -12.45
C TYR A 48 11.07 -14.22 -11.73
N SER A 49 11.25 -13.72 -10.53
CA SER A 49 10.21 -12.97 -9.83
C SER A 49 10.72 -11.60 -9.43
N CYS A 50 9.82 -10.66 -9.40
CA CYS A 50 10.10 -9.29 -9.01
C CYS A 50 9.16 -8.88 -7.88
N GLY A 51 9.76 -8.40 -6.80
CA GLY A 51 9.06 -7.70 -5.73
C GLY A 51 9.31 -6.21 -5.83
N ILE A 52 8.25 -5.41 -5.98
CA ILE A 52 8.31 -3.95 -5.98
C ILE A 52 7.76 -3.48 -4.64
N PHE A 53 8.56 -2.71 -3.90
CA PHE A 53 8.25 -2.22 -2.57
C PHE A 53 7.95 -0.72 -2.67
N LEU A 54 6.67 -0.39 -2.54
CA LEU A 54 6.17 0.97 -2.65
C LEU A 54 6.09 1.60 -1.26
N ASP A 55 6.65 2.80 -1.13
CA ASP A 55 6.54 3.65 0.07
C ASP A 55 5.66 4.86 -0.28
N LEU A 56 4.57 5.07 0.46
CA LEU A 56 3.65 6.18 0.23
C LEU A 56 4.07 7.42 1.02
N CYS A 57 4.17 8.55 0.33
CA CYS A 57 4.47 9.83 0.99
C CYS A 57 3.32 10.25 1.92
N LYS A 58 3.60 10.37 3.23
CA LYS A 58 2.63 10.90 4.21
C LYS A 58 1.23 10.29 4.07
N ALA A 59 1.17 8.96 3.90
CA ALA A 59 -0.02 8.19 3.55
C ALA A 59 -1.27 8.62 4.32
N PHE A 60 -1.19 8.73 5.65
CA PHE A 60 -2.30 9.13 6.51
C PHE A 60 -2.69 10.61 6.37
N ASP A 61 -1.73 11.48 6.07
CA ASP A 61 -1.94 12.94 6.02
C ASP A 61 -2.50 13.42 4.67
N THR A 62 -2.42 12.56 3.63
CA THR A 62 -2.81 12.92 2.26
C THR A 62 -4.18 12.36 1.84
N VAL A 63 -4.85 11.61 2.69
CA VAL A 63 -6.17 11.04 2.40
C VAL A 63 -7.17 12.14 2.05
N ASP A 64 -7.70 12.12 0.83
CA ASP A 64 -8.75 13.07 0.42
C ASP A 64 -10.10 12.66 1.02
N HIS A 65 -10.70 13.56 1.77
CA HIS A 65 -11.95 13.29 2.48
C HIS A 65 -13.13 12.99 1.55
N LYS A 66 -13.19 13.63 0.36
CA LYS A 66 -14.27 13.40 -0.60
C LYS A 66 -14.15 12.01 -1.23
N ILE A 67 -12.93 11.62 -1.61
CA ILE A 67 -12.66 10.28 -2.16
C ILE A 67 -12.95 9.23 -1.09
N LEU A 68 -12.52 9.45 0.16
CA LEU A 68 -12.78 8.52 1.25
C LEU A 68 -14.28 8.34 1.50
N LEU A 69 -15.05 9.42 1.56
CA LEU A 69 -16.50 9.37 1.74
C LEU A 69 -17.18 8.60 0.60
N ALA A 70 -16.80 8.85 -0.65
CA ALA A 70 -17.31 8.11 -1.80
C ALA A 70 -16.99 6.60 -1.71
N LYS A 71 -15.78 6.24 -1.26
CA LYS A 71 -15.40 4.83 -1.03
C LYS A 71 -16.18 4.20 0.12
N LEU A 72 -16.40 4.91 1.21
CA LEU A 72 -17.25 4.42 2.31
C LEU A 72 -18.66 4.10 1.83
N GLU A 73 -19.26 5.00 1.02
CA GLU A 73 -20.58 4.78 0.41
C GLU A 73 -20.57 3.56 -0.53
N TYR A 74 -19.54 3.43 -1.37
CA TYR A 74 -19.34 2.28 -2.26
C TYR A 74 -19.25 0.96 -1.48
N TYR A 75 -18.59 0.95 -0.32
CA TYR A 75 -18.51 -0.22 0.58
C TYR A 75 -19.79 -0.46 1.38
N GLY A 76 -20.85 0.32 1.15
CA GLY A 76 -22.16 0.15 1.78
C GLY A 76 -22.29 0.87 3.12
N ILE A 77 -21.34 1.70 3.52
CA ILE A 77 -21.44 2.56 4.71
C ILE A 77 -22.24 3.81 4.31
N ARG A 78 -23.55 3.79 4.54
CA ARG A 78 -24.52 4.78 4.05
C ARG A 78 -25.35 5.39 5.19
N GLY A 79 -26.19 6.39 4.85
CA GLY A 79 -27.13 7.04 5.75
C GLY A 79 -26.45 7.67 6.95
N VAL A 80 -27.03 7.53 8.13
CA VAL A 80 -26.56 8.18 9.37
C VAL A 80 -25.08 7.93 9.67
N VAL A 81 -24.53 6.75 9.34
CA VAL A 81 -23.13 6.45 9.58
C VAL A 81 -22.24 7.21 8.59
N HIS A 82 -22.64 7.31 7.33
CA HIS A 82 -21.94 8.12 6.32
C HIS A 82 -21.97 9.60 6.68
N ASP A 83 -23.14 10.12 7.08
CA ASP A 83 -23.32 11.51 7.49
C ASP A 83 -22.46 11.84 8.73
N TRP A 84 -22.34 10.88 9.64
CA TRP A 84 -21.44 11.02 10.77
C TRP A 84 -19.96 11.17 10.33
N PHE A 85 -19.50 10.38 9.34
CA PHE A 85 -18.15 10.54 8.80
C PHE A 85 -17.98 11.87 8.06
N ALA A 86 -18.97 12.30 7.31
CA ALA A 86 -18.96 13.62 6.66
C ALA A 86 -18.82 14.74 7.70
N SER A 87 -19.56 14.69 8.80
CA SER A 87 -19.42 15.60 9.92
C SER A 87 -18.06 15.48 10.62
N TYR A 88 -17.55 14.25 10.80
CA TYR A 88 -16.24 14.01 11.43
C TYR A 88 -15.09 14.67 10.69
N PHE A 89 -15.15 14.77 9.37
CA PHE A 89 -14.15 15.43 8.54
C PHE A 89 -14.42 16.91 8.31
N SER A 90 -15.65 17.39 8.55
CA SER A 90 -16.05 18.77 8.28
C SER A 90 -15.53 19.72 9.37
N ASN A 91 -15.08 20.90 8.94
CA ASN A 91 -14.70 22.02 9.83
C ASN A 91 -13.69 21.66 10.92
N ARG A 92 -12.91 20.61 10.70
CA ARG A 92 -11.89 20.18 11.64
C ARG A 92 -10.76 21.21 11.66
N ARG A 93 -10.33 21.57 12.88
CA ARG A 93 -9.22 22.51 13.09
C ARG A 93 -8.16 21.85 13.95
N GLN A 94 -6.93 22.23 13.72
CA GLN A 94 -5.80 21.82 14.54
C GLN A 94 -4.88 22.99 14.84
N PHE A 95 -4.16 22.92 15.94
CA PHE A 95 -3.10 23.82 16.33
C PHE A 95 -2.01 23.06 17.05
N VAL A 96 -0.82 23.61 17.10
CA VAL A 96 0.32 23.04 17.85
C VAL A 96 0.43 23.79 19.18
N SER A 97 0.55 23.02 20.27
CA SER A 97 0.81 23.53 21.61
C SER A 97 2.17 23.01 22.08
N LEU A 98 3.01 23.90 22.59
CA LEU A 98 4.26 23.52 23.21
C LEU A 98 4.02 23.13 24.67
N PHE A 99 4.38 21.89 25.02
CA PHE A 99 4.22 21.39 26.38
C PHE A 99 4.96 22.29 27.40
N GLY A 100 4.29 22.66 28.48
CA GLY A 100 4.84 23.50 29.55
C GLY A 100 4.89 25.02 29.24
N THR A 101 4.31 25.46 28.14
CA THR A 101 4.18 26.89 27.79
C THR A 101 2.74 27.24 27.44
N ASN A 102 2.43 28.55 27.48
CA ASN A 102 1.14 29.07 26.97
C ASN A 102 1.24 29.49 25.49
N ASN A 103 2.21 28.96 24.76
CA ASN A 103 2.40 29.28 23.35
C ASN A 103 1.65 28.30 22.47
N TYR A 104 0.81 28.82 21.59
CA TYR A 104 -0.02 28.09 20.63
C TYR A 104 0.23 28.62 19.23
N SER A 105 0.19 27.73 18.23
CA SER A 105 0.12 28.18 16.84
C SER A 105 -1.29 28.68 16.50
N ASP A 106 -1.42 29.36 15.37
CA ASP A 106 -2.74 29.66 14.81
C ASP A 106 -3.49 28.37 14.46
N TYR A 107 -4.83 28.46 14.51
CA TYR A 107 -5.69 27.37 14.07
C TYR A 107 -5.59 27.17 12.56
N GLN A 108 -5.33 25.94 12.13
CA GLN A 108 -5.35 25.56 10.72
C GLN A 108 -6.53 24.64 10.46
N ILE A 109 -7.22 24.85 9.32
CA ILE A 109 -8.30 23.96 8.89
C ILE A 109 -7.69 22.70 8.28
N VAL A 110 -8.14 21.52 8.73
CA VAL A 110 -7.74 20.23 8.18
C VAL A 110 -8.62 19.92 6.97
N THR A 111 -8.04 19.95 5.78
CA THR A 111 -8.74 19.71 4.51
C THR A 111 -8.53 18.30 3.95
N CYS A 112 -7.53 17.57 4.45
CA CYS A 112 -7.19 16.20 4.07
C CYS A 112 -6.55 15.46 5.25
N GLY A 113 -6.36 14.16 5.08
CA GLY A 113 -5.73 13.29 6.06
C GLY A 113 -6.70 12.73 7.08
N VAL A 114 -6.27 11.63 7.69
CA VAL A 114 -6.94 11.01 8.84
C VAL A 114 -6.07 11.19 10.08
N PRO A 115 -6.67 11.47 11.26
CA PRO A 115 -5.87 11.79 12.44
C PRO A 115 -4.97 10.63 12.85
N GLN A 116 -3.67 10.85 12.85
CA GLN A 116 -2.70 9.91 13.38
C GLN A 116 -2.92 9.75 14.90
N GLY A 117 -2.83 8.51 15.39
CA GLY A 117 -3.13 8.18 16.79
C GLY A 117 -4.61 8.02 17.12
N SER A 118 -5.52 8.29 16.18
CA SER A 118 -6.94 7.99 16.38
C SER A 118 -7.26 6.52 16.15
N VAL A 119 -8.28 6.00 16.83
CA VAL A 119 -8.74 4.60 16.68
C VAL A 119 -9.27 4.34 15.25
N LEU A 120 -9.85 5.35 14.60
CA LEU A 120 -10.44 5.22 13.26
C LEU A 120 -9.45 5.47 12.12
N GLY A 121 -8.37 6.22 12.35
CA GLY A 121 -7.41 6.59 11.32
C GLY A 121 -6.88 5.39 10.52
N PRO A 122 -6.33 4.37 11.17
CA PRO A 122 -5.84 3.18 10.49
C PRO A 122 -6.92 2.46 9.68
N LEU A 123 -8.12 2.31 10.22
CA LEU A 123 -9.24 1.67 9.53
C LEU A 123 -9.69 2.46 8.29
N LEU A 124 -9.76 3.78 8.41
CA LEU A 124 -10.15 4.66 7.31
C LEU A 124 -9.11 4.64 6.18
N PHE A 125 -7.82 4.62 6.53
CA PHE A 125 -6.76 4.49 5.54
C PHE A 125 -6.80 3.12 4.86
N LEU A 126 -7.00 2.03 5.62
CA LEU A 126 -7.18 0.69 5.07
C LEU A 126 -8.31 0.67 4.03
N LEU A 127 -9.45 1.27 4.32
CA LEU A 127 -10.57 1.37 3.38
C LEU A 127 -10.25 2.26 2.18
N TYR A 128 -9.41 3.27 2.37
CA TYR A 128 -9.00 4.16 1.29
C TYR A 128 -8.17 3.46 0.22
N ILE A 129 -7.26 2.56 0.62
CA ILE A 129 -6.37 1.82 -0.31
C ILE A 129 -6.93 0.46 -0.74
N ASN A 130 -8.05 0.03 -0.18
CA ASN A 130 -8.58 -1.34 -0.32
C ASN A 130 -8.91 -1.75 -1.77
N ASP A 131 -9.20 -0.81 -2.64
CA ASP A 131 -9.50 -1.04 -4.05
C ASP A 131 -8.26 -0.96 -4.97
N MET A 132 -7.07 -0.64 -4.43
CA MET A 132 -5.83 -0.59 -5.18
C MET A 132 -5.55 -1.88 -5.99
N PRO A 133 -5.75 -3.10 -5.43
CA PRO A 133 -5.52 -4.31 -6.19
C PRO A 133 -6.41 -4.47 -7.44
N LYS A 134 -7.53 -3.75 -7.52
CA LYS A 134 -8.41 -3.81 -8.68
C LYS A 134 -7.85 -3.10 -9.91
N CYS A 135 -6.76 -2.32 -9.78
CA CYS A 135 -6.13 -1.67 -10.93
C CYS A 135 -5.34 -2.63 -11.82
N SER A 136 -5.00 -3.83 -11.30
CA SER A 136 -4.27 -4.86 -12.06
C SER A 136 -4.82 -6.25 -11.75
N ASN A 137 -5.03 -7.05 -12.80
CA ASN A 137 -5.36 -8.47 -12.68
C ASN A 137 -4.11 -9.37 -12.78
N THR A 138 -2.95 -8.78 -12.99
CA THR A 138 -1.68 -9.49 -13.23
C THR A 138 -0.79 -9.49 -12.00
N LEU A 139 -0.71 -8.33 -11.32
CA LEU A 139 0.11 -8.18 -10.13
C LEU A 139 -0.57 -8.76 -8.90
N GLU A 140 0.23 -9.37 -8.05
CA GLU A 140 -0.21 -9.71 -6.71
C GLU A 140 0.13 -8.57 -5.75
N PHE A 141 -0.86 -8.12 -5.00
CA PHE A 141 -0.73 -7.02 -4.05
C PHE A 141 -0.67 -7.57 -2.63
N HIS A 142 0.35 -7.18 -1.88
CA HIS A 142 0.44 -7.40 -0.45
C HIS A 142 0.38 -6.04 0.24
N LEU A 143 -0.78 -5.72 0.82
CA LEU A 143 -1.07 -4.43 1.41
C LEU A 143 -0.83 -4.46 2.91
N PHE A 144 -0.06 -3.50 3.39
CA PHE A 144 0.04 -3.12 4.78
C PHE A 144 -0.10 -1.58 4.82
N PRO A 145 -0.56 -0.95 5.88
CA PRO A 145 -1.09 0.41 5.82
C PRO A 145 -0.33 1.41 4.94
N ASP A 146 0.95 1.57 5.17
CA ASP A 146 1.83 2.51 4.45
C ASP A 146 2.81 1.80 3.51
N ASP A 147 3.00 0.49 3.67
CA ASP A 147 3.88 -0.34 2.85
C ASP A 147 3.06 -1.23 1.92
N THR A 148 3.28 -1.11 0.64
CA THR A 148 2.66 -1.98 -0.37
C THR A 148 3.75 -2.73 -1.13
N ASN A 149 3.61 -4.05 -1.21
CA ASN A 149 4.44 -4.86 -2.09
C ASN A 149 3.62 -5.35 -3.28
N LEU A 150 4.19 -5.21 -4.47
CA LEU A 150 3.69 -5.78 -5.71
C LEU A 150 4.58 -6.94 -6.10
N PHE A 151 4.00 -8.08 -6.42
CA PHE A 151 4.75 -9.27 -6.80
C PHE A 151 4.26 -9.79 -8.15
N PHE A 152 5.22 -10.19 -9.00
CA PHE A 152 4.96 -10.84 -10.27
C PHE A 152 6.12 -11.74 -10.66
N ASN A 153 5.84 -12.85 -11.35
CA ASN A 153 6.86 -13.76 -11.87
C ASN A 153 6.64 -14.09 -13.34
N ASN A 154 7.74 -14.39 -14.05
CA ASN A 154 7.71 -14.80 -15.45
C ASN A 154 8.97 -15.64 -15.78
N PRO A 155 8.87 -16.69 -16.61
CA PRO A 155 10.03 -17.47 -17.04
C PRO A 155 10.99 -16.68 -17.93
N ASN A 156 10.52 -15.63 -18.61
CA ASN A 156 11.31 -14.76 -19.47
C ASN A 156 11.48 -13.37 -18.84
N ILE A 157 12.74 -12.94 -18.67
CA ILE A 157 13.07 -11.69 -17.99
C ILE A 157 12.64 -10.43 -18.78
N LEU A 158 12.67 -10.49 -20.12
CA LEU A 158 12.21 -9.37 -20.97
C LEU A 158 10.70 -9.21 -20.91
N ASN A 159 9.96 -10.33 -20.88
CA ASN A 159 8.52 -10.30 -20.69
C ASN A 159 8.16 -9.82 -19.29
N LEU A 160 8.94 -10.21 -18.26
CA LEU A 160 8.78 -9.71 -16.89
C LEU A 160 8.85 -8.19 -16.86
N GLU A 161 9.88 -7.59 -17.47
CA GLU A 161 10.08 -6.14 -17.55
C GLU A 161 8.92 -5.44 -18.29
N THR A 162 8.58 -5.95 -19.47
CA THR A 162 7.53 -5.36 -20.31
C THR A 162 6.19 -5.34 -19.57
N ILE A 163 5.82 -6.47 -18.97
CA ILE A 163 4.56 -6.59 -18.22
C ILE A 163 4.58 -5.69 -17.00
N LEU A 164 5.66 -5.70 -16.22
CA LEU A 164 5.78 -4.86 -15.02
C LEU A 164 5.66 -3.37 -15.34
N ASN A 165 6.24 -2.89 -16.43
CA ASN A 165 6.13 -1.48 -16.83
C ASN A 165 4.68 -1.10 -17.18
N VAL A 166 3.96 -1.96 -17.90
CA VAL A 166 2.54 -1.74 -18.20
C VAL A 166 1.69 -1.72 -16.93
N GLU A 167 1.94 -2.65 -16.02
CA GLU A 167 1.18 -2.75 -14.77
C GLU A 167 1.51 -1.63 -13.78
N LEU A 168 2.78 -1.19 -13.71
CA LEU A 168 3.19 -0.03 -12.93
C LEU A 168 2.50 1.26 -13.39
N GLU A 169 2.27 1.42 -14.69
CA GLU A 169 1.51 2.56 -15.20
C GLU A 169 0.08 2.57 -14.64
N LYS A 170 -0.61 1.42 -14.58
CA LYS A 170 -1.95 1.32 -13.99
C LYS A 170 -1.94 1.65 -12.50
N VAL A 171 -0.93 1.18 -11.76
CA VAL A 171 -0.75 1.50 -10.33
C VAL A 171 -0.54 3.00 -10.16
N THR A 172 0.30 3.62 -11.00
CA THR A 172 0.56 5.07 -10.97
C THR A 172 -0.71 5.88 -11.25
N GLN A 173 -1.50 5.47 -12.23
CA GLN A 173 -2.79 6.10 -12.53
C GLN A 173 -3.78 5.98 -11.38
N TRP A 174 -3.82 4.81 -10.71
CA TRP A 174 -4.65 4.62 -9.52
C TRP A 174 -4.20 5.53 -8.37
N LEU A 175 -2.88 5.63 -8.11
CA LEU A 175 -2.34 6.53 -7.08
C LEU A 175 -2.71 7.98 -7.37
N PHE A 176 -2.53 8.43 -8.60
CA PHE A 176 -2.90 9.79 -9.03
C PHE A 176 -4.40 10.07 -8.85
N ALA A 177 -5.27 9.14 -9.28
CA ALA A 177 -6.72 9.27 -9.11
C ALA A 177 -7.13 9.35 -7.63
N ASN A 178 -6.36 8.71 -6.74
CA ASN A 178 -6.58 8.74 -5.29
C ASN A 178 -5.75 9.81 -4.57
N LYS A 179 -5.10 10.72 -5.30
CA LYS A 179 -4.27 11.80 -4.74
C LYS A 179 -3.19 11.31 -3.76
N LEU A 180 -2.68 10.12 -4.01
CA LEU A 180 -1.56 9.55 -3.27
C LEU A 180 -0.27 9.72 -4.08
N SER A 181 0.84 9.92 -3.38
CA SER A 181 2.16 10.07 -3.99
C SER A 181 3.12 9.02 -3.43
N LEU A 182 4.01 8.52 -4.30
CA LEU A 182 5.09 7.63 -3.89
C LEU A 182 6.31 8.43 -3.42
N ASN A 183 6.98 7.91 -2.43
CA ASN A 183 8.33 8.30 -2.08
C ASN A 183 9.30 7.55 -3.01
N ILE A 184 9.70 8.21 -4.10
CA ILE A 184 10.55 7.60 -5.15
C ILE A 184 11.90 7.15 -4.59
N GLU A 185 12.47 7.88 -3.61
CA GLU A 185 13.76 7.55 -3.01
C GLU A 185 13.73 6.24 -2.22
N LYS A 186 12.60 5.93 -1.59
CA LYS A 186 12.38 4.71 -0.81
C LYS A 186 11.73 3.59 -1.60
N THR A 187 11.05 3.90 -2.71
CA THR A 187 10.45 2.90 -3.58
C THR A 187 11.54 2.18 -4.36
N SER A 188 11.55 0.86 -4.28
CA SER A 188 12.58 0.02 -4.90
C SER A 188 12.04 -1.31 -5.36
N PHE A 189 12.77 -2.01 -6.22
CA PHE A 189 12.45 -3.38 -6.59
C PHE A 189 13.65 -4.31 -6.47
N VAL A 190 13.35 -5.58 -6.21
CA VAL A 190 14.31 -6.68 -6.19
C VAL A 190 13.85 -7.73 -7.19
N VAL A 191 14.80 -8.23 -7.99
CA VAL A 191 14.57 -9.41 -8.84
C VAL A 191 15.12 -10.63 -8.14
N PHE A 192 14.26 -11.60 -7.88
CA PHE A 192 14.63 -12.85 -7.26
C PHE A 192 14.82 -13.93 -8.32
N HIS A 193 15.91 -14.69 -8.18
CA HIS A 193 16.28 -15.76 -9.10
C HIS A 193 17.17 -16.80 -8.42
N SER A 194 17.30 -17.97 -9.02
CA SER A 194 18.27 -18.97 -8.56
C SER A 194 19.70 -18.42 -8.65
N PRO A 195 20.58 -18.68 -7.64
CA PRO A 195 21.99 -18.29 -7.67
C PRO A 195 22.77 -18.83 -8.89
N GLN A 196 22.33 -20.00 -9.42
CA GLN A 196 22.97 -20.62 -10.60
C GLN A 196 22.56 -19.92 -11.91
N ARG A 197 21.55 -19.05 -11.89
CA ARG A 197 21.02 -18.41 -13.09
C ARG A 197 21.64 -17.02 -13.26
N TRP A 198 22.52 -16.90 -14.27
CA TRP A 198 23.08 -15.62 -14.61
C TRP A 198 22.04 -14.68 -15.24
N ILE A 199 21.89 -13.47 -14.70
CA ILE A 199 21.06 -12.41 -15.28
C ILE A 199 21.97 -11.41 -16.00
N ALA A 200 22.04 -11.50 -17.33
CA ALA A 200 22.75 -10.53 -18.16
C ALA A 200 21.94 -9.24 -18.35
N HIS A 201 20.60 -9.31 -18.28
CA HIS A 201 19.70 -8.18 -18.51
C HIS A 201 19.37 -7.47 -17.20
N LYS A 202 19.73 -6.18 -17.12
CA LYS A 202 19.36 -5.31 -16.00
C LYS A 202 17.98 -4.73 -16.26
N LEU A 203 16.99 -5.09 -15.44
CA LEU A 203 15.63 -4.54 -15.56
C LEU A 203 15.63 -3.02 -15.33
N ASN A 204 14.85 -2.34 -16.15
CA ASN A 204 14.53 -0.93 -16.00
C ASN A 204 13.02 -0.77 -15.81
N LEU A 205 12.59 -0.56 -14.56
CA LEU A 205 11.19 -0.37 -14.24
C LEU A 205 10.88 1.11 -14.12
N SER A 206 9.93 1.55 -14.95
CA SER A 206 9.49 2.95 -14.98
C SER A 206 8.01 3.04 -15.33
N SER A 207 7.39 4.12 -14.91
CA SER A 207 6.09 4.59 -15.37
C SER A 207 6.21 6.01 -15.90
N SER A 208 5.15 6.57 -16.46
CA SER A 208 5.12 7.94 -17.01
C SER A 208 5.59 9.02 -16.02
N SER A 209 5.51 8.76 -14.72
CA SER A 209 5.86 9.73 -13.66
C SER A 209 7.05 9.33 -12.79
N MET A 210 7.57 8.11 -12.90
CA MET A 210 8.65 7.65 -12.01
C MET A 210 9.55 6.58 -12.64
N SER A 211 10.82 6.53 -12.18
CA SER A 211 11.72 5.40 -12.37
C SER A 211 11.95 4.72 -11.02
N VAL A 212 11.80 3.40 -10.97
CA VAL A 212 11.94 2.62 -9.73
C VAL A 212 13.37 2.11 -9.61
N LYS A 213 13.98 2.30 -8.43
CA LYS A 213 15.36 1.90 -8.19
C LYS A 213 15.50 0.38 -8.05
N SER A 214 16.42 -0.22 -8.81
CA SER A 214 16.83 -1.62 -8.62
C SER A 214 17.77 -1.75 -7.43
N VAL A 215 17.50 -2.71 -6.54
CA VAL A 215 18.37 -3.02 -5.41
C VAL A 215 18.58 -4.54 -5.30
N ASN A 216 19.73 -4.95 -4.73
CA ASN A 216 20.04 -6.36 -4.52
C ASN A 216 19.42 -6.91 -3.22
N GLN A 217 19.02 -6.02 -2.32
CA GLN A 217 18.38 -6.36 -1.06
C GLN A 217 17.42 -5.27 -0.63
N VAL A 218 16.38 -5.66 0.08
CA VAL A 218 15.40 -4.75 0.67
C VAL A 218 15.05 -5.22 2.07
N LYS A 219 14.94 -4.27 3.00
CA LYS A 219 14.40 -4.53 4.33
C LYS A 219 12.89 -4.29 4.30
N TYR A 220 12.11 -5.33 4.57
CA TYR A 220 10.66 -5.28 4.55
C TYR A 220 10.10 -5.93 5.81
N TRP A 221 9.40 -5.18 6.62
CA TRP A 221 8.83 -5.59 7.93
C TRP A 221 9.80 -6.32 8.85
N GLY A 222 11.05 -5.87 8.91
CA GLY A 222 12.08 -6.42 9.79
C GLY A 222 12.89 -7.57 9.19
N LEU A 223 12.50 -8.12 8.04
CA LEU A 223 13.24 -9.12 7.28
C LEU A 223 14.03 -8.46 6.14
N ILE A 224 15.20 -9.00 5.83
CA ILE A 224 15.99 -8.58 4.68
C ILE A 224 15.82 -9.63 3.59
N PHE A 225 15.29 -9.22 2.45
CA PHE A 225 15.18 -10.04 1.26
C PHE A 225 16.35 -9.76 0.35
N HIS A 226 17.14 -10.79 0.06
CA HIS A 226 18.21 -10.73 -0.93
C HIS A 226 17.75 -11.33 -2.27
N SER A 227 18.29 -10.80 -3.37
CA SER A 227 17.98 -11.27 -4.73
C SER A 227 18.20 -12.78 -4.93
N ASN A 228 19.14 -13.38 -4.18
CA ASN A 228 19.52 -14.79 -4.27
C ASN A 228 19.01 -15.63 -3.09
N LEU A 229 18.13 -15.12 -2.25
CA LEU A 229 17.58 -15.81 -1.06
C LEU A 229 18.66 -16.39 -0.09
N ASN A 230 19.80 -15.71 0.05
CA ASN A 230 20.85 -16.07 1.00
C ASN A 230 20.66 -15.39 2.35
#